data_632cb176aabc323991c72ba73b8af756
#
_entry.id   632cb176aabc323991c72ba73b8af756
#
_cell.length_a   1.000
_cell.length_b   1.000
_cell.length_c   1.000
_cell.angle_alpha   90.00
_cell.angle_beta   90.00
_cell.angle_gamma   90.00
#
_symmetry.space_group_name_H-M   'P 1'
#
loop_
_entity.id
_entity.type
_entity.pdbx_description
1 polymer ?
#
loop_
_entity_poly.entity_id
_entity_poly.type
_entity_poly.pdbx_seq_one_letter_code
_entity_poly.pdbx_strand_id
1 'polypeptide(L)'
;MISQNEIDILTHSLPFWDKLTDLQKELLISSANTSHYKKGNPVHCGDSDCIGILIIKSGTVRTYILSDEGREVTLFRLDDGDVCILSASCILKTITFDVYVDAETDCDIIQISSSVFAKLSTENIHAELFSYKLATERFSDVMWAMQQIFL
;
A
#
# COMPACT_ATOMS: atom_id res chain seq x y z
N MET A 1 6.64 -12.82 13.29
CA MET A 1 7.77 -11.94 12.97
C MET A 1 8.25 -12.24 11.55
N ILE A 2 8.56 -11.22 10.77
CA ILE A 2 9.01 -11.42 9.39
C ILE A 2 10.44 -11.97 9.34
N SER A 3 10.76 -12.66 8.24
CA SER A 3 12.08 -13.25 8.02
C SER A 3 13.11 -12.18 7.63
N GLN A 4 14.40 -12.56 7.65
CA GLN A 4 15.46 -11.65 7.23
C GLN A 4 15.31 -11.22 5.76
N ASN A 5 14.88 -12.13 4.89
CA ASN A 5 14.59 -11.80 3.50
C ASN A 5 13.47 -10.76 3.39
N GLU A 6 12.45 -10.88 4.21
CA GLU A 6 11.33 -9.93 4.24
C GLU A 6 11.76 -8.58 4.81
N ILE A 7 12.65 -8.57 5.80
CA ILE A 7 13.26 -7.34 6.32
C ILE A 7 14.04 -6.64 5.20
N ASP A 8 14.79 -7.38 4.40
CA ASP A 8 15.56 -6.82 3.28
C ASP A 8 14.64 -6.20 2.22
N ILE A 9 13.53 -6.86 1.92
CA ILE A 9 12.52 -6.33 0.99
C ILE A 9 11.91 -5.05 1.57
N LEU A 10 11.57 -5.05 2.84
CA LEU A 10 11.00 -3.90 3.54
C LEU A 10 11.94 -2.69 3.46
N THR A 11 13.20 -2.89 3.82
CA THR A 11 14.20 -1.82 3.83
C THR A 11 14.46 -1.26 2.44
N HIS A 12 14.47 -2.12 1.43
CA HIS A 12 14.68 -1.72 0.04
C HIS A 12 13.48 -0.95 -0.53
N SER A 13 12.27 -1.31 -0.11
CA SER A 13 11.03 -0.68 -0.59
C SER A 13 10.73 0.65 0.06
N LEU A 14 11.35 0.95 1.20
CA LEU A 14 11.14 2.19 1.95
C LEU A 14 12.39 3.07 1.87
N PRO A 15 12.42 4.05 0.95
CA PRO A 15 13.62 4.87 0.72
C PRO A 15 14.02 5.75 1.90
N PHE A 16 13.14 5.95 2.87
CA PHE A 16 13.43 6.71 4.10
C PHE A 16 14.01 5.84 5.20
N TRP A 17 14.27 4.54 4.96
CA TRP A 17 14.72 3.61 6.00
C TRP A 17 15.93 4.13 6.79
N ASP A 18 16.95 4.65 6.09
CA ASP A 18 18.16 5.16 6.70
C ASP A 18 17.95 6.44 7.52
N LYS A 19 16.79 7.08 7.35
CA LYS A 19 16.41 8.30 8.09
C LYS A 19 15.63 7.99 9.36
N LEU A 20 15.35 6.73 9.64
CA LEU A 20 14.66 6.30 10.84
C LEU A 20 15.63 6.11 11.99
N THR A 21 15.17 6.35 13.22
CA THR A 21 15.91 5.96 14.42
C THR A 21 15.89 4.44 14.57
N ASP A 22 16.81 3.90 15.38
CA ASP A 22 16.83 2.46 15.65
C ASP A 22 15.53 1.97 16.26
N LEU A 23 14.93 2.77 17.13
CA LEU A 23 13.65 2.47 17.77
C LEU A 23 12.51 2.41 16.74
N GLN A 24 12.50 3.35 15.79
CA GLN A 24 11.51 3.38 14.70
C GLN A 24 11.66 2.19 13.77
N LYS A 25 12.89 1.82 13.43
CA LYS A 25 13.16 0.61 12.62
C LYS A 25 12.64 -0.64 13.30
N GLU A 26 12.91 -0.76 14.59
CA GLU A 26 12.47 -1.90 15.40
C GLU A 26 10.95 -1.99 15.47
N LEU A 27 10.28 -0.87 15.64
CA LEU A 27 8.82 -0.78 15.66
C LEU A 27 8.23 -1.24 14.33
N LEU A 28 8.79 -0.80 13.21
CA LEU A 28 8.34 -1.23 11.88
C LEU A 28 8.49 -2.74 11.70
N ILE A 29 9.67 -3.26 12.00
CA ILE A 29 9.96 -4.69 11.82
C ILE A 29 9.04 -5.54 12.70
N SER A 30 8.86 -5.17 13.95
CA SER A 30 8.06 -5.95 14.91
C SER A 30 6.57 -5.92 14.58
N SER A 31 6.08 -4.86 13.95
CA SER A 31 4.68 -4.70 13.58
C SER A 31 4.33 -5.27 12.21
N ALA A 32 5.34 -5.47 11.36
CA ALA A 32 5.13 -5.99 10.02
C ALA A 32 4.80 -7.49 10.07
N ASN A 33 3.90 -7.91 9.19
CA ASN A 33 3.59 -9.33 9.02
C ASN A 33 3.39 -9.62 7.54
N THR A 34 3.51 -10.89 7.17
CA THR A 34 3.33 -11.34 5.80
C THR A 34 2.07 -12.20 5.73
N SER A 35 1.23 -11.92 4.74
CA SER A 35 0.04 -12.70 4.44
C SER A 35 0.11 -13.25 3.03
N HIS A 36 -0.45 -14.42 2.84
CA HIS A 36 -0.57 -15.06 1.54
C HIS A 36 -2.01 -14.92 1.03
N TYR A 37 -2.16 -14.53 -0.23
CA TYR A 37 -3.47 -14.41 -0.88
C TYR A 37 -3.46 -15.23 -2.16
N LYS A 38 -4.51 -16.04 -2.34
CA LYS A 38 -4.69 -16.81 -3.57
C LYS A 38 -5.28 -15.93 -4.66
N LYS A 39 -4.94 -16.24 -5.90
CA LYS A 39 -5.51 -15.59 -7.08
C LYS A 39 -7.02 -15.42 -6.96
N GLY A 40 -7.50 -14.21 -7.19
CA GLY A 40 -8.92 -13.87 -7.18
C GLY A 40 -9.45 -13.45 -5.81
N ASN A 41 -8.69 -13.61 -4.73
CA ASN A 41 -9.15 -13.23 -3.41
C ASN A 41 -8.93 -11.73 -3.14
N PRO A 42 -9.84 -11.09 -2.38
CA PRO A 42 -9.67 -9.69 -2.03
C PRO A 42 -8.54 -9.54 -1.01
N VAL A 43 -7.77 -8.46 -1.17
CA VAL A 43 -6.71 -8.05 -0.25
C VAL A 43 -7.21 -6.89 0.60
N HIS A 44 -7.92 -5.94 -0.02
CA HIS A 44 -8.48 -4.77 0.64
C HIS A 44 -9.82 -4.42 0.02
N CYS A 45 -10.82 -4.11 0.85
CA CYS A 45 -12.20 -3.90 0.44
C CYS A 45 -12.72 -2.53 0.87
N GLY A 46 -12.24 -1.47 0.23
CA GLY A 46 -12.73 -0.11 0.47
C GLY A 46 -12.31 0.48 1.81
N ASP A 47 -13.01 1.52 2.26
CA ASP A 47 -12.65 2.29 3.44
C ASP A 47 -13.01 1.63 4.77
N SER A 48 -13.91 0.67 4.75
CA SER A 48 -14.31 -0.06 5.96
C SER A 48 -13.20 -0.95 6.51
N ASP A 49 -12.13 -1.13 5.74
CA ASP A 49 -11.03 -2.04 6.05
C ASP A 49 -9.70 -1.32 5.83
N CYS A 50 -9.20 -0.67 6.87
CA CYS A 50 -7.91 0.02 6.80
C CYS A 50 -6.79 -0.95 7.17
N ILE A 51 -6.27 -1.68 6.20
CA ILE A 51 -5.26 -2.70 6.41
C ILE A 51 -3.83 -2.16 6.47
N GLY A 52 -3.66 -0.87 6.22
CA GLY A 52 -2.36 -0.22 6.29
C GLY A 52 -1.63 -0.20 4.96
N ILE A 53 -0.30 -0.15 5.03
CA ILE A 53 0.57 -0.11 3.86
C ILE A 53 0.93 -1.52 3.46
N LEU A 54 0.87 -1.78 2.16
CA LEU A 54 1.18 -3.10 1.59
C LEU A 54 2.45 -3.01 0.75
N ILE A 55 3.36 -3.96 0.95
CA ILE A 55 4.55 -4.14 0.12
C ILE A 55 4.41 -5.50 -0.55
N ILE A 56 4.42 -5.51 -1.87
CA ILE A 56 4.27 -6.74 -2.63
C ILE A 56 5.58 -7.52 -2.58
N LYS A 57 5.60 -8.62 -1.86
CA LYS A 57 6.77 -9.50 -1.81
C LYS A 57 6.88 -10.32 -3.10
N SER A 58 5.75 -10.87 -3.55
CA SER A 58 5.67 -11.62 -4.81
C SER A 58 4.24 -11.61 -5.33
N GLY A 59 4.10 -11.66 -6.64
CA GLY A 59 2.82 -11.68 -7.32
C GLY A 59 2.37 -10.32 -7.82
N THR A 60 1.12 -10.26 -8.27
CA THR A 60 0.51 -9.05 -8.82
C THR A 60 -0.83 -8.80 -8.17
N VAL A 61 -1.06 -7.56 -7.75
CA VAL A 61 -2.36 -7.10 -7.26
C VAL A 61 -2.94 -6.08 -8.22
N ARG A 62 -4.26 -6.07 -8.31
CA ARG A 62 -5.01 -5.10 -9.11
C ARG A 62 -5.74 -4.14 -8.17
N THR A 63 -5.52 -2.86 -8.36
CA THR A 63 -6.20 -1.80 -7.62
C THR A 63 -7.28 -1.21 -8.49
N TYR A 64 -8.50 -1.11 -7.97
CA TYR A 64 -9.65 -0.63 -8.72
C TYR A 64 -10.63 0.13 -7.83
N ILE A 65 -11.52 0.86 -8.47
CA ILE A 65 -12.67 1.51 -7.84
C ILE A 65 -13.95 0.92 -8.41
N LEU A 66 -15.05 1.12 -7.68
CA LEU A 66 -16.37 0.74 -8.15
C LEU A 66 -17.17 2.00 -8.52
N SER A 67 -17.83 1.95 -9.68
CA SER A 67 -18.80 2.99 -10.05
C SER A 67 -20.08 2.79 -9.25
N ASP A 68 -20.97 3.78 -9.30
CA ASP A 68 -22.29 3.71 -8.66
C ASP A 68 -23.12 2.52 -9.13
N GLU A 69 -22.87 2.06 -10.36
CA GLU A 69 -23.52 0.90 -10.95
C GLU A 69 -22.84 -0.44 -10.61
N GLY A 70 -21.79 -0.41 -9.78
CA GLY A 70 -21.03 -1.59 -9.42
C GLY A 70 -19.99 -2.02 -10.45
N ARG A 71 -19.74 -1.19 -11.46
CA ARG A 71 -18.74 -1.47 -12.49
C ARG A 71 -17.33 -1.23 -11.95
N GLU A 72 -16.43 -2.18 -12.15
CA GLU A 72 -15.05 -2.08 -11.75
C GLU A 72 -14.24 -1.27 -12.76
N VAL A 73 -13.43 -0.34 -12.25
CA VAL A 73 -12.49 0.44 -13.05
C VAL A 73 -11.10 0.22 -12.49
N THR A 74 -10.26 -0.47 -13.23
CA THR A 74 -8.88 -0.73 -12.83
C THR A 74 -8.07 0.56 -12.91
N LEU A 75 -7.42 0.92 -11.80
CA LEU A 75 -6.58 2.10 -11.72
C LEU A 75 -5.14 1.78 -12.07
N PHE A 76 -4.58 0.77 -11.45
CA PHE A 76 -3.20 0.32 -11.70
C PHE A 76 -2.98 -1.08 -11.11
N ARG A 77 -1.88 -1.69 -11.52
CA ARG A 77 -1.41 -2.96 -10.98
C ARG A 77 -0.08 -2.74 -10.27
N LEU A 78 0.15 -3.52 -9.22
CA LEU A 78 1.40 -3.50 -8.47
C LEU A 78 2.02 -4.88 -8.48
N ASP A 79 3.33 -4.93 -8.69
CA ASP A 79 4.12 -6.15 -8.79
C ASP A 79 5.17 -6.21 -7.68
N ASP A 80 6.05 -7.21 -7.74
CA ASP A 80 7.12 -7.43 -6.76
C ASP A 80 7.89 -6.14 -6.43
N GLY A 81 7.96 -5.80 -5.16
CA GLY A 81 8.67 -4.63 -4.66
C GLY A 81 7.87 -3.34 -4.64
N ASP A 82 6.70 -3.31 -5.26
CA ASP A 82 5.84 -2.11 -5.26
C ASP A 82 5.13 -1.93 -3.91
N VAL A 83 4.83 -0.68 -3.59
CA VAL A 83 4.17 -0.30 -2.34
C VAL A 83 2.79 0.27 -2.63
N CYS A 84 1.77 -0.24 -1.92
CA CYS A 84 0.42 0.30 -1.97
C CYS A 84 0.17 1.16 -0.73
N ILE A 85 -0.04 2.46 -0.94
CA ILE A 85 -0.37 3.42 0.11
C ILE A 85 -1.88 3.70 0.17
N LEU A 86 -2.59 3.51 -0.93
CA LEU A 86 -4.04 3.81 -0.99
C LEU A 86 -4.87 2.86 -0.12
N SER A 87 -4.32 1.70 0.23
CA SER A 87 -4.93 0.79 1.19
C SER A 87 -4.90 1.33 2.63
N ALA A 88 -4.16 2.40 2.86
CA ALA A 88 -4.03 3.09 4.15
C ALA A 88 -4.81 4.41 4.14
N SER A 89 -5.99 4.45 3.54
CA SER A 89 -6.82 5.66 3.39
C SER A 89 -7.16 6.31 4.73
N CYS A 90 -7.19 5.54 5.83
CA CYS A 90 -7.40 6.08 7.16
C CYS A 90 -6.24 6.95 7.65
N ILE A 91 -5.04 6.83 7.06
CA ILE A 91 -3.89 7.67 7.36
C ILE A 91 -3.90 8.91 6.46
N LEU A 92 -4.23 8.73 5.20
CA LEU A 92 -4.26 9.79 4.19
C LEU A 92 -5.67 10.37 4.12
N LYS A 93 -5.98 11.29 5.03
CA LYS A 93 -7.31 11.89 5.17
C LYS A 93 -7.78 12.67 3.94
N THR A 94 -6.87 12.99 3.03
CA THR A 94 -7.19 13.69 1.78
C THR A 94 -7.74 12.76 0.70
N ILE A 95 -7.61 11.45 0.89
CA ILE A 95 -8.19 10.48 -0.04
C ILE A 95 -9.66 10.29 0.31
N THR A 96 -10.54 10.63 -0.61
CA THR A 96 -12.00 10.67 -0.40
C THR A 96 -12.76 9.59 -1.16
N PHE A 97 -12.06 8.70 -1.86
CA PHE A 97 -12.69 7.60 -2.61
C PHE A 97 -12.21 6.26 -2.08
N ASP A 98 -13.07 5.27 -2.19
CA ASP A 98 -12.77 3.90 -1.75
C ASP A 98 -11.99 3.16 -2.83
N VAL A 99 -10.92 2.49 -2.40
CA VAL A 99 -10.07 1.71 -3.27
C VAL A 99 -10.18 0.23 -2.88
N TYR A 100 -10.22 -0.62 -3.87
CA TYR A 100 -10.27 -2.07 -3.71
C TYR A 100 -9.00 -2.67 -4.27
N VAL A 101 -8.50 -3.72 -3.62
CA VAL A 101 -7.28 -4.42 -4.06
C VAL A 101 -7.57 -5.91 -4.07
N ASP A 102 -7.38 -6.53 -5.23
CA ASP A 102 -7.52 -7.99 -5.39
C ASP A 102 -6.20 -8.62 -5.80
N ALA A 103 -5.97 -9.84 -5.35
CA ALA A 103 -4.84 -10.64 -5.83
C ALA A 103 -5.16 -11.11 -7.26
N GLU A 104 -4.42 -10.62 -8.22
CA GLU A 104 -4.58 -11.03 -9.64
C GLU A 104 -3.88 -12.35 -9.92
N THR A 105 -2.80 -12.62 -9.17
CA THR A 105 -2.12 -13.90 -9.08
C THR A 105 -1.99 -14.29 -7.61
N ASP A 106 -1.46 -15.46 -7.32
CA ASP A 106 -1.08 -15.79 -5.94
C ASP A 106 -0.04 -14.79 -5.46
N CYS A 107 -0.26 -14.20 -4.28
CA CYS A 107 0.57 -13.11 -3.76
C CYS A 107 1.03 -13.38 -2.34
N ASP A 108 2.26 -12.99 -2.04
CA ASP A 108 2.75 -12.79 -0.69
C ASP A 108 2.92 -11.29 -0.45
N ILE A 109 2.33 -10.77 0.61
CA ILE A 109 2.27 -9.34 0.87
C ILE A 109 2.72 -9.06 2.28
N ILE A 110 3.67 -8.12 2.42
CA ILE A 110 4.11 -7.62 3.72
C ILE A 110 3.19 -6.46 4.09
N GLN A 111 2.60 -6.53 5.28
CA GLN A 111 1.69 -5.51 5.80
C GLN A 111 2.34 -4.72 6.93
N ILE A 112 2.20 -3.40 6.87
CA ILE A 112 2.55 -2.50 7.96
C ILE A 112 1.24 -1.88 8.44
N SER A 113 0.94 -2.03 9.73
CA SER A 113 -0.32 -1.53 10.27
C SER A 113 -0.42 -0.01 10.10
N SER A 114 -1.66 0.46 9.88
CA SER A 114 -1.94 1.88 9.70
C SER A 114 -1.58 2.70 10.94
N SER A 115 -1.82 2.16 12.13
CA SER A 115 -1.51 2.87 13.39
C SER A 115 -0.01 3.08 13.57
N VAL A 116 0.80 2.09 13.23
CA VAL A 116 2.27 2.19 13.31
C VAL A 116 2.78 3.21 12.31
N PHE A 117 2.30 3.17 11.07
CA PHE A 117 2.75 4.11 10.05
C PHE A 117 2.28 5.54 10.37
N ALA A 118 1.08 5.72 10.92
CA ALA A 118 0.59 7.02 11.34
C ALA A 118 1.49 7.62 12.43
N LYS A 119 1.86 6.82 13.42
CA LYS A 119 2.79 7.24 14.47
C LYS A 119 4.15 7.62 13.89
N LEU A 120 4.67 6.78 12.99
CA LEU A 120 5.95 7.00 12.34
C LEU A 120 5.95 8.31 11.55
N SER A 121 4.89 8.57 10.79
CA SER A 121 4.74 9.80 9.99
C SER A 121 4.66 11.04 10.87
N THR A 122 4.06 10.94 12.03
CA THR A 122 3.99 12.04 13.01
C THR A 122 5.37 12.37 13.58
N GLU A 123 6.19 11.37 13.81
CA GLU A 123 7.51 11.51 14.45
C GLU A 123 8.65 11.75 13.45
N ASN A 124 8.47 11.41 12.18
CA ASN A 124 9.54 11.45 11.18
C ASN A 124 9.03 12.04 9.87
N ILE A 125 9.57 13.21 9.53
CA ILE A 125 9.18 13.95 8.32
C ILE A 125 9.45 13.19 7.03
N HIS A 126 10.48 12.34 7.01
CA HIS A 126 10.84 11.57 5.82
C HIS A 126 9.80 10.48 5.51
N ALA A 127 9.23 9.86 6.55
CA ALA A 127 8.14 8.90 6.38
C ALA A 127 6.87 9.59 5.88
N GLU A 128 6.54 10.74 6.44
CA GLU A 128 5.39 11.55 6.00
C GLU A 128 5.56 11.99 4.54
N LEU A 129 6.73 12.50 4.19
CA LEU A 129 7.03 12.95 2.83
C LEU A 129 6.90 11.79 1.83
N PHE A 130 7.39 10.60 2.18
CA PHE A 130 7.27 9.41 1.35
C PHE A 130 5.81 9.10 1.03
N SER A 131 4.93 9.14 2.04
CA SER A 131 3.51 8.84 1.84
C SER A 131 2.84 9.81 0.87
N TYR A 132 3.16 11.11 0.96
CA TYR A 132 2.61 12.11 0.04
C TYR A 132 3.18 11.98 -1.36
N LYS A 133 4.47 11.69 -1.50
CA LYS A 133 5.09 11.49 -2.82
C LYS A 133 4.49 10.27 -3.51
N LEU A 134 4.35 9.18 -2.79
CA LEU A 134 3.78 7.95 -3.35
C LEU A 134 2.31 8.15 -3.73
N ALA A 135 1.54 8.83 -2.87
CA ALA A 135 0.14 9.15 -3.17
C ALA A 135 0.02 10.02 -4.42
N THR A 136 0.95 10.96 -4.61
CA THR A 136 0.99 11.82 -5.80
C THR A 136 1.26 11.01 -7.06
N GLU A 137 2.20 10.09 -7.01
CA GLU A 137 2.49 9.20 -8.15
C GLU A 137 1.28 8.34 -8.51
N ARG A 138 0.61 7.77 -7.51
CA ARG A 138 -0.59 6.96 -7.72
C ARG A 138 -1.75 7.80 -8.24
N PHE A 139 -1.85 9.04 -7.80
CA PHE A 139 -2.85 9.97 -8.33
C PHE A 139 -2.63 10.21 -9.82
N SER A 140 -1.39 10.37 -10.26
CA SER A 140 -1.05 10.50 -11.68
C SER A 140 -1.50 9.27 -12.47
N ASP A 141 -1.24 8.06 -11.95
CA ASP A 141 -1.68 6.81 -12.57
C ASP A 141 -3.21 6.75 -12.68
N VAL A 142 -3.90 7.17 -11.63
CA VAL A 142 -5.37 7.21 -11.60
C VAL A 142 -5.90 8.17 -12.64
N MET A 143 -5.34 9.38 -12.73
CA MET A 143 -5.76 10.37 -13.70
C MET A 143 -5.56 9.91 -15.13
N TRP A 144 -4.43 9.25 -15.39
CA TRP A 144 -4.16 8.69 -16.71
C TRP A 144 -5.19 7.61 -17.08
N ALA A 145 -5.50 6.71 -16.15
CA ALA A 145 -6.50 5.67 -16.35
C ALA A 145 -7.89 6.28 -16.64
N MET A 146 -8.27 7.32 -15.92
CA MET A 146 -9.53 8.02 -16.13
C MET A 146 -9.60 8.66 -17.52
N GLN A 147 -8.50 9.23 -18.01
CA GLN A 147 -8.44 9.79 -19.37
C GLN A 147 -8.71 8.72 -20.43
N GLN A 148 -8.22 7.50 -20.24
CA GLN A 148 -8.47 6.42 -21.21
C GLN A 148 -9.94 6.02 -21.28
N ILE A 149 -10.71 6.25 -20.23
CA ILE A 149 -12.13 5.92 -20.17
C ILE A 149 -12.99 7.01 -20.79
N PHE A 150 -12.63 8.27 -20.56
CA PHE A 150 -13.47 9.42 -20.96
C PHE A 150 -13.03 10.09 -22.28
N LEU A 151 -11.90 9.70 -22.80
CA LEU A 151 -11.44 10.17 -24.11
C LEU A 151 -11.48 9.04 -25.14
#